data_132753700c347e73768b60d24882b4f4
#
_entry.id   132753700c347e73768b60d24882b4f4
#
_cell.length_a   1.000
_cell.length_b   1.000
_cell.length_c   1.000
_cell.angle_alpha   90.00
_cell.angle_beta   90.00
_cell.angle_gamma   90.00
#
_symmetry.space_group_name_H-M   'P 1'
#
loop_
_entity.id
_entity.type
_entity.pdbx_description
1 polymer ?
#
loop_
_entity_poly.entity_id
_entity_poly.type
_entity_poly.pdbx_seq_one_letter_code
_entity_poly.pdbx_strand_id
1 'polypeptide(L)'
;MAEIKKIGKFEGIYQPPIKADEVTSLIILLHGWGADAADMFGLAPILGQVKQGCAFYAPNAPYPCAASPHGREWFDIQQGENGAIMAMDDLDELLNSVFDEFSLPASQIILGGFSQGGMMTLAAGPAYELAGLISFSGALLTEQRLAEATVSSPPILLIHGDLDDVVPATALIDAQSHLEEKGYDVEVVLEKGIGHSISETGLDSARHFIDSHLS
;
A
#
# COMPACT_ATOMS: atom_id res chain seq x y z
N MET A 1 20.67 2.27 8.90
CA MET A 1 19.96 1.36 9.83
C MET A 1 18.54 1.84 9.95
N ALA A 2 17.61 0.91 10.16
CA ALA A 2 16.22 1.29 10.39
C ALA A 2 16.07 2.17 11.64
N GLU A 3 15.13 3.10 11.60
CA GLU A 3 14.87 4.04 12.68
C GLU A 3 13.37 4.34 12.80
N ILE A 4 12.92 4.74 13.96
CA ILE A 4 11.58 5.33 14.11
C ILE A 4 11.64 6.74 13.52
N LYS A 5 10.74 6.99 12.56
CA LYS A 5 10.66 8.29 11.87
C LYS A 5 9.23 8.81 11.93
N LYS A 6 9.11 10.09 12.23
CA LYS A 6 7.83 10.80 12.18
C LYS A 6 7.78 11.66 10.92
N ILE A 7 6.78 11.42 10.07
CA ILE A 7 6.51 12.18 8.84
C ILE A 7 5.11 12.78 8.97
N GLY A 8 4.99 14.09 8.99
CA GLY A 8 3.75 14.75 9.38
C GLY A 8 3.31 14.32 10.78
N LYS A 9 2.06 13.85 10.92
CA LYS A 9 1.54 13.27 12.17
C LYS A 9 1.83 11.78 12.35
N PHE A 10 2.30 11.08 11.29
CA PHE A 10 2.46 9.64 11.28
C PHE A 10 3.84 9.24 11.81
N GLU A 11 3.87 8.44 12.86
CA GLU A 11 5.06 7.76 13.33
C GLU A 11 5.13 6.40 12.65
N GLY A 12 6.31 5.99 12.23
CA GLY A 12 6.50 4.71 11.56
C GLY A 12 7.95 4.24 11.61
N ILE A 13 8.23 3.16 10.92
CA ILE A 13 9.59 2.63 10.80
C ILE A 13 10.11 2.95 9.41
N TYR A 14 11.23 3.63 9.36
CA TYR A 14 11.92 4.04 8.15
C TYR A 14 13.23 3.27 7.98
N GLN A 15 13.46 2.77 6.78
CA GLN A 15 14.70 2.17 6.35
C GLN A 15 15.30 3.02 5.23
N PRO A 16 16.44 3.70 5.44
CA PRO A 16 17.14 4.39 4.37
C PRO A 16 17.66 3.39 3.33
N PRO A 17 18.02 3.83 2.14
CA PRO A 17 18.62 2.97 1.13
C PRO A 17 19.86 2.25 1.68
N ILE A 18 20.02 0.96 1.33
CA ILE A 18 21.16 0.16 1.84
C ILE A 18 22.43 0.39 1.01
N LYS A 19 22.26 0.77 -0.26
CA LYS A 19 23.38 0.85 -1.24
C LYS A 19 23.56 2.23 -1.86
N ALA A 20 22.99 3.26 -1.28
CA ALA A 20 23.13 4.64 -1.73
C ALA A 20 23.04 5.62 -0.56
N ASP A 21 23.66 6.78 -0.69
CA ASP A 21 23.58 7.86 0.29
C ASP A 21 22.36 8.76 0.08
N GLU A 22 21.79 8.76 -1.13
CA GLU A 22 20.62 9.55 -1.49
C GLU A 22 19.37 8.67 -1.68
N VAL A 23 18.22 9.18 -1.24
CA VAL A 23 16.92 8.57 -1.49
C VAL A 23 16.45 9.03 -2.87
N THR A 24 16.32 8.10 -3.81
CA THR A 24 15.83 8.37 -5.17
C THR A 24 14.44 7.81 -5.41
N SER A 25 14.00 6.89 -4.57
CA SER A 25 12.66 6.30 -4.61
C SER A 25 12.23 5.82 -3.23
N LEU A 26 10.94 5.60 -3.03
CA LEU A 26 10.38 5.20 -1.75
C LEU A 26 9.26 4.17 -1.94
N ILE A 27 9.27 3.14 -1.09
CA ILE A 27 8.14 2.23 -0.92
C ILE A 27 7.47 2.56 0.40
N ILE A 28 6.16 2.84 0.35
CA ILE A 28 5.31 3.01 1.52
C ILE A 28 4.42 1.78 1.63
N LEU A 29 4.40 1.13 2.80
CA LEU A 29 3.58 -0.06 3.00
C LEU A 29 2.68 0.07 4.23
N LEU A 30 1.35 0.07 3.99
CA LEU A 30 0.31 0.27 4.99
C LEU A 30 -0.06 -1.07 5.63
N HIS A 31 -0.11 -1.11 6.96
CA HIS A 31 -0.46 -2.34 7.69
C HIS A 31 -1.97 -2.62 7.69
N GLY A 32 -2.35 -3.85 8.04
CA GLY A 32 -3.72 -4.29 8.21
C GLY A 32 -4.36 -3.82 9.51
N TRP A 33 -5.66 -4.05 9.65
CA TRP A 33 -6.44 -3.77 10.86
C TRP A 33 -5.89 -4.52 12.07
N GLY A 34 -5.65 -3.81 13.16
CA GLY A 34 -5.13 -4.38 14.41
C GLY A 34 -3.64 -4.71 14.43
N ALA A 35 -2.92 -4.42 13.34
CA ALA A 35 -1.48 -4.51 13.19
C ALA A 35 -0.80 -3.15 13.46
N ASP A 36 0.50 -3.05 13.17
CA ASP A 36 1.29 -1.82 13.29
C ASP A 36 2.41 -1.75 12.24
N ALA A 37 3.22 -0.71 12.31
CA ALA A 37 4.35 -0.49 11.39
C ALA A 37 5.36 -1.65 11.39
N ALA A 38 5.56 -2.35 12.54
CA ALA A 38 6.56 -3.40 12.65
C ALA A 38 6.19 -4.63 11.81
N ASP A 39 4.88 -4.92 11.67
CA ASP A 39 4.39 -6.03 10.85
C ASP A 39 4.79 -5.84 9.38
N MET A 40 4.61 -4.62 8.84
CA MET A 40 4.97 -4.33 7.45
C MET A 40 6.47 -4.11 7.27
N PHE A 41 7.16 -3.60 8.31
CA PHE A 41 8.60 -3.39 8.25
C PHE A 41 9.39 -4.70 8.06
N GLY A 42 8.85 -5.84 8.48
CA GLY A 42 9.41 -7.16 8.20
C GLY A 42 9.65 -7.43 6.70
N LEU A 43 8.96 -6.72 5.80
CA LEU A 43 9.09 -6.84 4.34
C LEU A 43 10.17 -5.92 3.74
N ALA A 44 10.67 -4.94 4.49
CA ALA A 44 11.68 -3.99 4.02
C ALA A 44 12.97 -4.65 3.47
N PRO A 45 13.51 -5.74 4.07
CA PRO A 45 14.68 -6.41 3.52
C PRO A 45 14.44 -7.05 2.14
N ILE A 46 13.19 -7.35 1.82
CA ILE A 46 12.79 -8.02 0.56
C ILE A 46 12.44 -6.96 -0.49
N LEU A 47 11.56 -6.03 -0.15
CA LEU A 47 11.01 -5.04 -1.10
C LEU A 47 11.91 -3.81 -1.24
N GLY A 48 12.48 -3.29 -0.15
CA GLY A 48 13.31 -2.08 -0.14
C GLY A 48 14.70 -2.24 -0.76
N GLN A 49 15.07 -3.44 -1.23
CA GLN A 49 16.36 -3.69 -1.87
C GLN A 49 16.26 -3.88 -3.40
N VAL A 50 15.07 -3.75 -3.96
CA VAL A 50 14.82 -3.99 -5.39
C VAL A 50 15.58 -2.96 -6.24
N LYS A 51 15.60 -1.69 -5.81
CA LYS A 51 16.31 -0.61 -6.50
C LYS A 51 17.41 0.01 -5.61
N GLN A 52 18.48 0.46 -6.26
CA GLN A 52 19.49 1.27 -5.61
C GLN A 52 18.90 2.65 -5.29
N GLY A 53 19.13 3.18 -4.09
CA GLY A 53 18.52 4.44 -3.67
C GLY A 53 17.08 4.33 -3.18
N CYS A 54 16.49 3.13 -3.17
CA CYS A 54 15.15 2.92 -2.66
C CYS A 54 15.13 2.88 -1.13
N ALA A 55 14.33 3.77 -0.51
CA ALA A 55 14.00 3.73 0.90
C ALA A 55 12.69 2.98 1.13
N PHE A 56 12.42 2.61 2.38
CA PHE A 56 11.18 1.95 2.78
C PHE A 56 10.61 2.65 4.01
N TYR A 57 9.30 2.87 4.02
CA TYR A 57 8.58 3.46 5.13
C TYR A 57 7.30 2.69 5.44
N ALA A 58 7.18 2.22 6.67
CA ALA A 58 5.97 1.61 7.19
C ALA A 58 5.37 2.54 8.26
N PRO A 59 4.34 3.34 7.95
CA PRO A 59 3.67 4.20 8.91
C PRO A 59 2.72 3.42 9.81
N ASN A 60 2.55 3.88 11.05
CA ASN A 60 1.42 3.50 11.88
C ASN A 60 0.17 4.26 11.43
N ALA A 61 -0.94 3.55 11.34
CA ALA A 61 -2.25 4.15 11.15
C ALA A 61 -2.59 5.12 12.31
N PRO A 62 -3.38 6.17 12.08
CA PRO A 62 -3.59 7.23 13.07
C PRO A 62 -4.42 6.80 14.28
N TYR A 63 -5.28 5.78 14.16
CA TYR A 63 -6.23 5.42 15.21
C TYR A 63 -5.82 4.16 15.97
N PRO A 64 -6.06 4.09 17.30
CA PRO A 64 -5.91 2.85 18.05
C PRO A 64 -7.02 1.87 17.67
N CYS A 65 -6.66 0.60 17.48
CA CYS A 65 -7.64 -0.45 17.19
C CYS A 65 -8.26 -1.00 18.46
N ALA A 66 -9.60 -0.92 18.59
CA ALA A 66 -10.30 -1.40 19.77
C ALA A 66 -10.16 -2.92 20.00
N ALA A 67 -9.93 -3.70 18.95
CA ALA A 67 -9.79 -5.16 19.02
C ALA A 67 -8.36 -5.63 19.34
N SER A 68 -7.37 -4.74 19.32
CA SER A 68 -5.96 -5.08 19.56
C SER A 68 -5.32 -4.02 20.47
N PRO A 69 -4.84 -4.38 21.68
CA PRO A 69 -4.34 -3.41 22.67
C PRO A 69 -3.16 -2.54 22.18
N HIS A 70 -2.38 -3.03 21.23
CA HIS A 70 -1.24 -2.33 20.66
C HIS A 70 -1.42 -2.04 19.16
N GLY A 71 -2.47 -2.59 18.58
CA GLY A 71 -2.76 -2.45 17.15
C GLY A 71 -3.37 -1.10 16.79
N ARG A 72 -3.25 -0.78 15.53
CA ARG A 72 -3.73 0.45 14.92
C ARG A 72 -4.72 0.13 13.81
N GLU A 73 -5.52 1.13 13.41
CA GLU A 73 -6.45 1.04 12.29
C GLU A 73 -6.50 2.34 11.49
N TRP A 74 -6.69 2.20 10.19
CA TRP A 74 -6.85 3.34 9.28
C TRP A 74 -8.24 3.95 9.42
N PHE A 75 -9.23 3.11 9.66
CA PHE A 75 -10.61 3.49 9.93
C PHE A 75 -11.32 2.38 10.73
N ASP A 76 -12.40 2.73 11.39
CA ASP A 76 -13.27 1.73 12.02
C ASP A 76 -13.86 0.80 10.98
N ILE A 77 -13.42 -0.47 10.98
CA ILE A 77 -13.80 -1.47 9.97
C ILE A 77 -15.32 -1.69 9.90
N GLN A 78 -16.06 -1.39 10.97
CA GLN A 78 -17.52 -1.53 10.99
C GLN A 78 -18.22 -0.46 10.14
N GLN A 79 -17.53 0.63 9.81
CA GLN A 79 -18.05 1.69 8.94
C GLN A 79 -17.92 1.37 7.45
N GLY A 80 -17.19 0.31 7.08
CA GLY A 80 -17.03 -0.13 5.70
C GLY A 80 -16.59 0.99 4.76
N GLU A 81 -17.32 1.19 3.66
CA GLU A 81 -17.03 2.24 2.67
C GLU A 81 -16.95 3.64 3.28
N ASN A 82 -17.87 4.01 4.15
CA ASN A 82 -17.86 5.33 4.78
C ASN A 82 -16.60 5.57 5.61
N GLY A 83 -16.14 4.55 6.31
CA GLY A 83 -14.88 4.61 7.07
C GLY A 83 -13.68 4.83 6.15
N ALA A 84 -13.59 4.11 5.06
CA ALA A 84 -12.54 4.29 4.06
C ALA A 84 -12.56 5.70 3.45
N ILE A 85 -13.75 6.22 3.11
CA ILE A 85 -13.92 7.58 2.57
C ILE A 85 -13.40 8.63 3.56
N MET A 86 -13.77 8.54 4.83
CA MET A 86 -13.31 9.48 5.85
C MET A 86 -11.80 9.42 6.09
N ALA A 87 -11.19 8.24 5.94
CA ALA A 87 -9.76 8.03 6.13
C ALA A 87 -8.91 8.46 4.91
N MET A 88 -9.52 8.76 3.77
CA MET A 88 -8.76 9.23 2.60
C MET A 88 -8.02 10.56 2.88
N ASP A 89 -8.57 11.44 3.70
CA ASP A 89 -7.91 12.69 4.09
C ASP A 89 -6.65 12.45 4.92
N ASP A 90 -6.64 11.42 5.77
CA ASP A 90 -5.46 11.00 6.53
C ASP A 90 -4.37 10.48 5.59
N LEU A 91 -4.74 9.73 4.55
CA LEU A 91 -3.77 9.23 3.59
C LEU A 91 -3.23 10.34 2.68
N ASP A 92 -4.05 11.33 2.33
CA ASP A 92 -3.58 12.52 1.63
C ASP A 92 -2.56 13.30 2.46
N GLU A 93 -2.82 13.48 3.75
CA GLU A 93 -1.87 14.11 4.67
C GLU A 93 -0.56 13.33 4.75
N LEU A 94 -0.64 11.99 4.81
CA LEU A 94 0.55 11.13 4.79
C LEU A 94 1.36 11.34 3.50
N LEU A 95 0.73 11.22 2.33
CA LEU A 95 1.42 11.32 1.04
C LEU A 95 2.02 12.71 0.84
N ASN A 96 1.27 13.78 1.15
CA ASN A 96 1.79 15.15 1.06
C ASN A 96 2.98 15.36 2.01
N SER A 97 2.91 14.85 3.24
CA SER A 97 4.03 14.92 4.18
C SER A 97 5.26 14.13 3.69
N VAL A 98 5.05 13.01 2.99
CA VAL A 98 6.13 12.23 2.37
C VAL A 98 6.76 12.99 1.20
N PHE A 99 5.95 13.61 0.33
CA PHE A 99 6.49 14.43 -0.78
C PHE A 99 7.36 15.58 -0.25
N ASP A 100 6.91 16.25 0.81
CA ASP A 100 7.66 17.35 1.43
C ASP A 100 8.95 16.86 2.10
N GLU A 101 8.90 15.76 2.85
CA GLU A 101 10.06 15.22 3.59
C GLU A 101 11.18 14.75 2.67
N PHE A 102 10.85 14.03 1.61
CA PHE A 102 11.85 13.42 0.73
C PHE A 102 12.12 14.23 -0.54
N SER A 103 11.29 15.22 -0.86
CA SER A 103 11.36 15.98 -2.12
C SER A 103 11.35 15.07 -3.36
N LEU A 104 10.68 13.93 -3.27
CA LEU A 104 10.52 12.97 -4.37
C LEU A 104 9.28 13.30 -5.20
N PRO A 105 9.35 13.18 -6.54
CA PRO A 105 8.14 13.20 -7.35
C PRO A 105 7.30 11.95 -7.06
N ALA A 106 5.98 12.06 -7.20
CA ALA A 106 5.06 10.93 -6.98
C ALA A 106 5.43 9.71 -7.81
N SER A 107 5.92 9.90 -9.04
CA SER A 107 6.39 8.83 -9.94
C SER A 107 7.62 8.06 -9.46
N GLN A 108 8.19 8.39 -8.32
CA GLN A 108 9.26 7.65 -7.64
C GLN A 108 8.78 6.98 -6.34
N ILE A 109 7.47 6.90 -6.13
CA ILE A 109 6.87 6.31 -4.92
C ILE A 109 5.93 5.17 -5.28
N ILE A 110 6.15 4.01 -4.68
CA ILE A 110 5.20 2.91 -4.65
C ILE A 110 4.42 3.00 -3.34
N LEU A 111 3.09 2.98 -3.43
CA LEU A 111 2.21 2.82 -2.28
C LEU A 111 1.64 1.40 -2.30
N GLY A 112 1.75 0.70 -1.19
CA GLY A 112 1.13 -0.60 -1.04
C GLY A 112 0.55 -0.81 0.35
N GLY A 113 -0.17 -1.91 0.52
CA GLY A 113 -0.69 -2.27 1.83
C GLY A 113 -1.30 -3.67 1.88
N PHE A 114 -1.45 -4.15 3.09
CA PHE A 114 -2.07 -5.44 3.38
C PHE A 114 -3.45 -5.25 4.01
N SER A 115 -4.44 -6.03 3.58
CA SER A 115 -5.79 -6.04 4.14
C SER A 115 -6.38 -4.63 4.18
N GLN A 116 -6.69 -4.05 5.34
CA GLN A 116 -7.16 -2.67 5.46
C GLN A 116 -6.20 -1.65 4.83
N GLY A 117 -4.87 -1.87 4.94
CA GLY A 117 -3.87 -1.04 4.26
C GLY A 117 -3.97 -1.15 2.73
N GLY A 118 -4.27 -2.35 2.20
CA GLY A 118 -4.56 -2.56 0.78
C GLY A 118 -5.85 -1.86 0.32
N MET A 119 -6.88 -1.86 1.18
CA MET A 119 -8.12 -1.10 0.92
C MET A 119 -7.85 0.41 0.83
N MET A 120 -7.05 0.95 1.76
CA MET A 120 -6.65 2.37 1.72
C MET A 120 -5.80 2.71 0.51
N THR A 121 -4.89 1.80 0.11
CA THR A 121 -4.09 1.95 -1.11
C THR A 121 -4.98 2.14 -2.35
N LEU A 122 -6.02 1.32 -2.49
CA LEU A 122 -6.96 1.39 -3.61
C LEU A 122 -7.95 2.56 -3.50
N ALA A 123 -8.32 2.97 -2.28
CA ALA A 123 -9.26 4.07 -2.07
C ALA A 123 -8.66 5.45 -2.40
N ALA A 124 -7.40 5.70 -2.05
CA ALA A 124 -6.79 7.01 -2.17
C ALA A 124 -5.66 7.09 -3.22
N GLY A 125 -4.91 6.00 -3.39
CA GLY A 125 -3.75 5.96 -4.30
C GLY A 125 -4.03 6.37 -5.75
N PRO A 126 -5.18 5.98 -6.36
CA PRO A 126 -5.51 6.34 -7.74
C PRO A 126 -5.59 7.86 -8.02
N ALA A 127 -5.73 8.69 -7.00
CA ALA A 127 -5.74 10.15 -7.15
C ALA A 127 -4.35 10.77 -7.40
N TYR A 128 -3.29 9.97 -7.32
CA TYR A 128 -1.90 10.41 -7.43
C TYR A 128 -1.20 9.73 -8.61
N GLU A 129 -0.25 10.41 -9.25
CA GLU A 129 0.61 9.87 -10.32
C GLU A 129 1.79 9.08 -9.70
N LEU A 130 1.50 8.12 -8.83
CA LEU A 130 2.49 7.27 -8.19
C LEU A 130 3.15 6.32 -9.21
N ALA A 131 4.35 5.83 -8.87
CA ALA A 131 5.03 4.81 -9.67
C ALA A 131 4.22 3.51 -9.77
N GLY A 132 3.42 3.20 -8.73
CA GLY A 132 2.51 2.07 -8.74
C GLY A 132 1.80 1.87 -7.42
N LEU A 133 0.74 1.05 -7.46
CA LEU A 133 -0.06 0.65 -6.30
C LEU A 133 0.01 -0.86 -6.12
N ILE A 134 0.17 -1.34 -4.87
CA ILE A 134 0.19 -2.78 -4.56
C ILE A 134 -0.81 -3.07 -3.45
N SER A 135 -1.82 -3.90 -3.73
CA SER A 135 -2.78 -4.33 -2.73
C SER A 135 -2.65 -5.83 -2.46
N PHE A 136 -2.24 -6.19 -1.24
CA PHE A 136 -2.23 -7.56 -0.75
C PHE A 136 -3.52 -7.82 0.04
N SER A 137 -4.33 -8.77 -0.38
CA SER A 137 -5.58 -9.18 0.28
C SER A 137 -6.49 -8.02 0.67
N GLY A 138 -6.51 -6.96 -0.15
CA GLY A 138 -7.38 -5.80 0.03
C GLY A 138 -8.69 -5.91 -0.75
N ALA A 139 -9.48 -4.85 -0.69
CA ALA A 139 -10.70 -4.67 -1.48
C ALA A 139 -10.84 -3.23 -1.94
N LEU A 140 -11.44 -2.99 -3.09
CA LEU A 140 -11.86 -1.67 -3.52
C LEU A 140 -13.17 -1.32 -2.82
N LEU A 141 -13.11 -0.54 -1.75
CA LEU A 141 -14.28 -0.20 -0.94
C LEU A 141 -15.07 0.99 -1.50
N THR A 142 -14.42 1.84 -2.28
CA THR A 142 -15.04 3.06 -2.84
C THR A 142 -14.39 3.43 -4.16
N GLU A 143 -15.19 3.98 -5.06
CA GLU A 143 -14.75 4.53 -6.35
C GLU A 143 -14.66 6.06 -6.35
N GLN A 144 -14.84 6.73 -5.21
CA GLN A 144 -14.93 8.20 -5.15
C GLN A 144 -13.72 8.92 -5.75
N ARG A 145 -12.55 8.28 -5.74
CA ARG A 145 -11.32 8.85 -6.31
C ARG A 145 -10.88 8.19 -7.61
N LEU A 146 -11.65 7.25 -8.11
CA LEU A 146 -11.41 6.68 -9.43
C LEU A 146 -11.89 7.67 -10.50
N ALA A 147 -10.95 8.28 -11.18
CA ALA A 147 -11.21 9.00 -12.42
C ALA A 147 -10.98 8.07 -13.62
N GLU A 148 -11.34 8.50 -14.83
CA GLU A 148 -10.86 7.82 -16.03
C GLU A 148 -9.34 7.85 -16.06
N ALA A 149 -8.70 6.70 -16.24
CA ALA A 149 -7.26 6.59 -16.23
C ALA A 149 -6.62 7.39 -17.38
N THR A 150 -5.49 7.99 -17.09
CA THR A 150 -4.65 8.70 -18.03
C THR A 150 -3.33 7.95 -18.22
N VAL A 151 -2.50 8.40 -19.15
CA VAL A 151 -1.17 7.81 -19.39
C VAL A 151 -0.26 7.88 -18.14
N SER A 152 -0.53 8.84 -17.24
CA SER A 152 0.21 9.00 -15.98
C SER A 152 -0.48 8.38 -14.77
N SER A 153 -1.61 7.69 -14.94
CA SER A 153 -2.27 6.97 -13.86
C SER A 153 -1.38 5.83 -13.38
N PRO A 154 -1.32 5.57 -12.05
CA PRO A 154 -0.47 4.52 -11.52
C PRO A 154 -0.92 3.14 -12.01
N PRO A 155 0.01 2.27 -12.44
CA PRO A 155 -0.28 0.85 -12.60
C PRO A 155 -0.61 0.22 -11.24
N ILE A 156 -1.41 -0.85 -11.24
CA ILE A 156 -1.95 -1.46 -10.03
C ILE A 156 -1.66 -2.96 -10.03
N LEU A 157 -1.07 -3.47 -8.94
CA LEU A 157 -0.89 -4.90 -8.69
C LEU A 157 -1.83 -5.35 -7.57
N LEU A 158 -2.71 -6.30 -7.88
CA LEU A 158 -3.60 -6.94 -6.93
C LEU A 158 -3.12 -8.37 -6.65
N ILE A 159 -2.84 -8.68 -5.37
CA ILE A 159 -2.40 -10.01 -4.92
C ILE A 159 -3.36 -10.53 -3.87
N HIS A 160 -3.86 -11.77 -4.02
CA HIS A 160 -4.86 -12.33 -3.11
C HIS A 160 -4.77 -13.85 -3.03
N GLY A 161 -4.98 -14.41 -1.85
CA GLY A 161 -5.10 -15.85 -1.68
C GLY A 161 -6.51 -16.36 -2.04
N ASP A 162 -6.61 -17.51 -2.72
CA ASP A 162 -7.89 -18.12 -3.11
C ASP A 162 -8.67 -18.76 -1.93
N LEU A 163 -7.98 -18.95 -0.79
CA LEU A 163 -8.55 -19.45 0.46
C LEU A 163 -8.66 -18.35 1.54
N ASP A 164 -8.63 -17.08 1.16
CA ASP A 164 -8.80 -15.96 2.10
C ASP A 164 -10.22 -15.98 2.68
N ASP A 165 -10.32 -16.24 3.99
CA ASP A 165 -11.56 -16.31 4.76
C ASP A 165 -11.90 -15.03 5.52
N VAL A 166 -11.03 -14.01 5.43
CA VAL A 166 -11.22 -12.67 6.03
C VAL A 166 -11.72 -11.68 4.99
N VAL A 167 -11.00 -11.56 3.87
CA VAL A 167 -11.41 -10.79 2.69
C VAL A 167 -11.59 -11.78 1.54
N PRO A 168 -12.82 -12.13 1.15
CA PRO A 168 -13.05 -13.14 0.11
C PRO A 168 -12.34 -12.78 -1.20
N ALA A 169 -11.77 -13.78 -1.89
CA ALA A 169 -11.05 -13.59 -3.16
C ALA A 169 -11.90 -12.95 -4.27
N THR A 170 -13.24 -12.95 -4.14
CA THR A 170 -14.13 -12.19 -5.03
C THR A 170 -13.86 -10.70 -4.99
N ALA A 171 -13.36 -10.16 -3.87
CA ALA A 171 -13.00 -8.75 -3.75
C ALA A 171 -11.87 -8.35 -4.71
N LEU A 172 -10.92 -9.26 -4.99
CA LEU A 172 -9.88 -9.03 -6.02
C LEU A 172 -10.51 -8.95 -7.42
N ILE A 173 -11.45 -9.86 -7.75
CA ILE A 173 -12.12 -9.91 -9.06
C ILE A 173 -12.96 -8.66 -9.26
N ASP A 174 -13.69 -8.24 -8.23
CA ASP A 174 -14.51 -7.04 -8.25
C ASP A 174 -13.62 -5.78 -8.43
N ALA A 175 -12.52 -5.68 -7.67
CA ALA A 175 -11.57 -4.58 -7.80
C ALA A 175 -10.94 -4.52 -9.19
N GLN A 176 -10.50 -5.66 -9.74
CA GLN A 176 -9.95 -5.74 -11.10
C GLN A 176 -10.96 -5.21 -12.12
N SER A 177 -12.20 -5.71 -12.08
CA SER A 177 -13.23 -5.34 -13.05
C SER A 177 -13.49 -3.82 -13.06
N HIS A 178 -13.69 -3.22 -11.88
CA HIS A 178 -13.96 -1.79 -11.76
C HIS A 178 -12.77 -0.91 -12.18
N LEU A 179 -11.56 -1.31 -11.84
CA LEU A 179 -10.35 -0.57 -12.21
C LEU A 179 -10.09 -0.65 -13.73
N GLU A 180 -10.23 -1.84 -14.34
CA GLU A 180 -10.08 -2.03 -15.79
C GLU A 180 -11.19 -1.28 -16.57
N GLU A 181 -12.43 -1.25 -16.08
CA GLU A 181 -13.50 -0.44 -16.66
C GLU A 181 -13.19 1.06 -16.69
N LYS A 182 -12.39 1.54 -15.74
CA LYS A 182 -11.87 2.91 -15.69
C LYS A 182 -10.60 3.11 -16.53
N GLY A 183 -10.05 2.05 -17.10
CA GLY A 183 -8.87 2.09 -17.98
C GLY A 183 -7.53 2.01 -17.25
N TYR A 184 -7.50 1.65 -15.95
CA TYR A 184 -6.25 1.41 -15.22
C TYR A 184 -5.55 0.15 -15.75
N ASP A 185 -4.21 0.19 -15.75
CA ASP A 185 -3.38 -1.00 -15.99
C ASP A 185 -3.32 -1.84 -14.72
N VAL A 186 -3.91 -3.05 -14.75
CA VAL A 186 -4.10 -3.90 -13.58
C VAL A 186 -3.44 -5.26 -13.79
N GLU A 187 -2.42 -5.54 -12.99
CA GLU A 187 -1.84 -6.88 -12.86
C GLU A 187 -2.53 -7.63 -11.70
N VAL A 188 -2.83 -8.92 -11.91
CA VAL A 188 -3.52 -9.74 -10.91
C VAL A 188 -2.76 -11.02 -10.61
N VAL A 189 -2.60 -11.32 -9.32
CA VAL A 189 -2.02 -12.56 -8.81
C VAL A 189 -2.97 -13.21 -7.82
N LEU A 190 -3.72 -14.22 -8.29
CA LEU A 190 -4.54 -15.06 -7.41
C LEU A 190 -3.73 -16.31 -7.01
N GLU A 191 -3.40 -16.40 -5.73
CA GLU A 191 -2.51 -17.42 -5.19
C GLU A 191 -3.28 -18.63 -4.68
N LYS A 192 -2.98 -19.79 -5.24
CA LYS A 192 -3.67 -21.02 -4.90
C LYS A 192 -3.25 -21.58 -3.53
N GLY A 193 -4.23 -21.87 -2.68
CA GLY A 193 -4.01 -22.48 -1.38
C GLY A 193 -3.53 -21.51 -0.29
N ILE A 194 -3.55 -20.21 -0.57
CA ILE A 194 -3.15 -19.14 0.35
C ILE A 194 -4.40 -18.54 1.00
N GLY A 195 -4.36 -18.35 2.32
CA GLY A 195 -5.38 -17.65 3.10
C GLY A 195 -5.09 -16.16 3.19
N HIS A 196 -5.59 -15.49 4.26
CA HIS A 196 -5.38 -14.06 4.52
C HIS A 196 -3.94 -13.78 4.99
N SER A 197 -3.00 -13.72 4.04
CA SER A 197 -1.57 -13.55 4.32
C SER A 197 -0.78 -13.09 3.11
N ILE A 198 0.43 -12.59 3.33
CA ILE A 198 1.39 -12.27 2.27
C ILE A 198 2.33 -13.48 2.11
N SER A 199 2.31 -14.11 0.95
CA SER A 199 3.13 -15.27 0.63
C SER A 199 4.48 -14.89 0.01
N GLU A 200 5.39 -15.85 -0.07
CA GLU A 200 6.66 -15.67 -0.79
C GLU A 200 6.44 -15.40 -2.29
N THR A 201 5.49 -16.09 -2.92
CA THR A 201 5.13 -15.88 -4.33
C THR A 201 4.55 -14.49 -4.56
N GLY A 202 3.67 -14.02 -3.67
CA GLY A 202 3.12 -12.67 -3.71
C GLY A 202 4.21 -11.60 -3.55
N LEU A 203 5.18 -11.83 -2.66
CA LEU A 203 6.33 -10.93 -2.50
C LEU A 203 7.22 -10.91 -3.74
N ASP A 204 7.44 -12.04 -4.39
CA ASP A 204 8.20 -12.08 -5.65
C ASP A 204 7.49 -11.32 -6.77
N SER A 205 6.16 -11.44 -6.86
CA SER A 205 5.36 -10.66 -7.80
C SER A 205 5.47 -9.15 -7.52
N ALA A 206 5.38 -8.75 -6.25
CA ALA A 206 5.56 -7.36 -5.84
C ALA A 206 6.96 -6.83 -6.17
N ARG A 207 8.02 -7.64 -5.99
CA ARG A 207 9.39 -7.27 -6.37
C ARG A 207 9.53 -7.02 -7.86
N HIS A 208 8.97 -7.87 -8.71
CA HIS A 208 8.98 -7.69 -10.17
C HIS A 208 8.23 -6.42 -10.56
N PHE A 209 7.06 -6.19 -9.97
CA PHE A 209 6.29 -4.98 -10.21
C PHE A 209 7.08 -3.72 -9.82
N ILE A 210 7.68 -3.69 -8.63
CA ILE A 210 8.51 -2.58 -8.17
C ILE A 210 9.69 -2.35 -9.13
N ASP A 211 10.38 -3.42 -9.55
CA ASP A 211 11.52 -3.33 -10.47
C ASP A 211 11.13 -2.77 -11.84
N SER A 212 9.93 -3.06 -12.30
CA SER A 212 9.41 -2.60 -13.59
C SER A 212 8.97 -1.13 -13.57
N HIS A 213 8.48 -0.63 -12.45
CA HIS A 213 7.82 0.68 -12.36
C HIS A 213 8.61 1.75 -11.59
N LEU A 214 9.58 1.39 -10.75
CA LEU A 214 10.54 2.34 -10.21
C LEU A 214 11.74 2.49 -11.16
N SER A 215 12.09 3.72 -11.50
CA SER A 215 13.24 4.05 -12.35
C SER A 215 14.53 4.30 -11.56
#